data_eae74ac79bad8fb4429d23db537ba37c
#
_entry.id   eae74ac79bad8fb4429d23db537ba37c
#
_cell.length_a   1.000
_cell.length_b   1.000
_cell.length_c   1.000
_cell.angle_alpha   90.00
_cell.angle_beta   90.00
_cell.angle_gamma   90.00
#
_symmetry.space_group_name_H-M   'P 1'
#
loop_
_entity.id
_entity.type
_entity.pdbx_description
1 polymer ?
#
loop_
_entity_poly.entity_id
_entity_poly.type
_entity_poly.pdbx_seq_one_letter_code
_entity_poly.pdbx_strand_id
1 'polypeptide(L)'
;MYRLSIFAPAIFLAVIATAATAQPSVALTSGMPGDSNARKTFAKAMKALDEHKYTEALESFRKADSQDGNHCVPCEYHAFLAAKKLQDYASAHAETALLLEHVADPADKAEVHYLAGDVCLSEGGYRIFEKPFQDADSEFQAALQLQPAKTECVYEDGIALSHLHKYGEARERFQQYVKTALPGSLEYKRAKLFASQPELARKRVAPNFHVVALDGKTISMEDLQGKVVLIDFWATWCGPCMKALPHLREIAKKFSGQPLVVVSISLDADEGTWKSFVAKNEMTWAQFRDGGFDGPMATQFNVKAIPTTFSIDADGFVQDRQVGDGDIEETLKKLIAQADQSSGGKLAEAAK
;
A
#
# COMPACT_ATOMS: atom_id res chain seq x y z
N MET A 1 32.59 -54.77 -30.62
CA MET A 1 33.12 -53.66 -29.78
C MET A 1 32.26 -52.43 -30.02
N TYR A 2 31.23 -52.22 -29.21
CA TYR A 2 30.36 -51.04 -29.28
C TYR A 2 30.73 -50.12 -28.12
N ARG A 3 31.14 -48.88 -28.41
CA ARG A 3 31.39 -47.85 -27.44
C ARG A 3 30.07 -47.11 -27.16
N LEU A 4 29.54 -47.28 -25.96
CA LEU A 4 28.45 -46.40 -25.45
C LEU A 4 29.04 -45.04 -25.10
N SER A 5 28.58 -43.99 -25.73
CA SER A 5 28.82 -42.61 -25.32
C SER A 5 27.72 -42.21 -24.32
N ILE A 6 28.12 -41.95 -23.09
CA ILE A 6 27.24 -41.45 -22.04
C ILE A 6 27.17 -39.94 -22.18
N PHE A 7 26.03 -39.43 -22.65
CA PHE A 7 25.71 -37.99 -22.57
C PHE A 7 25.20 -37.69 -21.15
N ALA A 8 25.98 -36.90 -20.41
CA ALA A 8 25.52 -36.29 -19.18
C ALA A 8 24.66 -35.05 -19.48
N PRO A 9 23.48 -34.89 -18.88
CA PRO A 9 22.72 -33.67 -19.03
C PRO A 9 23.36 -32.53 -18.23
N ALA A 10 23.73 -31.45 -18.91
CA ALA A 10 24.14 -30.23 -18.27
C ALA A 10 22.93 -29.62 -17.55
N ILE A 11 23.00 -29.65 -16.21
CA ILE A 11 22.04 -28.96 -15.34
C ILE A 11 22.35 -27.45 -15.47
N PHE A 12 21.53 -26.74 -16.24
CA PHE A 12 21.48 -25.29 -16.22
C PHE A 12 20.88 -24.86 -14.86
N LEU A 13 21.74 -24.51 -13.91
CA LEU A 13 21.30 -23.72 -12.75
C LEU A 13 20.90 -22.35 -13.27
N ALA A 14 19.60 -22.14 -13.46
CA ALA A 14 19.04 -20.80 -13.59
C ALA A 14 19.25 -20.08 -12.25
N VAL A 15 20.24 -19.21 -12.18
CA VAL A 15 20.37 -18.23 -11.11
C VAL A 15 19.18 -17.30 -11.28
N ILE A 16 18.11 -17.54 -10.51
CA ILE A 16 17.03 -16.58 -10.32
C ILE A 16 17.66 -15.45 -9.53
N ALA A 17 18.08 -14.39 -10.22
CA ALA A 17 18.41 -13.13 -9.59
C ALA A 17 17.09 -12.59 -9.01
N THR A 18 16.79 -12.93 -7.76
CA THR A 18 15.83 -12.16 -6.97
C THR A 18 16.41 -10.76 -6.91
N ALA A 19 15.71 -9.79 -7.49
CA ALA A 19 15.96 -8.39 -7.22
C ALA A 19 15.79 -8.26 -5.70
N ALA A 20 16.91 -8.22 -4.98
CA ALA A 20 16.93 -7.95 -3.56
C ALA A 20 16.44 -6.51 -3.42
N THR A 21 15.20 -6.33 -3.02
CA THR A 21 14.76 -5.07 -2.43
C THR A 21 15.73 -4.82 -1.30
N ALA A 22 16.55 -3.78 -1.42
CA ALA A 22 17.51 -3.41 -0.39
C ALA A 22 16.68 -3.08 0.87
N GLN A 23 16.62 -4.03 1.78
CA GLN A 23 15.99 -3.79 3.08
C GLN A 23 16.84 -2.76 3.81
N PRO A 24 16.21 -1.89 4.64
CA PRO A 24 16.95 -0.97 5.49
C PRO A 24 18.01 -1.74 6.28
N SER A 25 19.18 -1.13 6.48
CA SER A 25 20.26 -1.81 7.16
C SER A 25 19.84 -2.27 8.56
N VAL A 26 20.52 -3.31 9.04
CA VAL A 26 20.36 -3.77 10.43
C VAL A 26 20.61 -2.63 11.44
N ALA A 27 21.43 -1.65 11.09
CA ALA A 27 21.70 -0.49 11.93
C ALA A 27 20.46 0.40 12.11
N LEU A 28 19.68 0.65 11.06
CA LEU A 28 18.44 1.44 11.15
C LEU A 28 17.37 0.71 11.94
N THR A 29 17.14 -0.59 11.67
CA THR A 29 15.89 -1.26 12.08
C THR A 29 16.00 -2.12 13.33
N SER A 30 17.17 -2.69 13.64
CA SER A 30 17.36 -3.69 14.70
C SER A 30 18.43 -3.36 15.72
N GLY A 31 19.00 -2.14 15.66
CA GLY A 31 19.86 -1.64 16.72
C GLY A 31 19.10 -1.44 18.03
N MET A 32 19.85 -1.37 19.13
CA MET A 32 19.29 -1.10 20.47
C MET A 32 20.04 0.10 21.05
N PRO A 33 19.36 0.95 21.86
CA PRO A 33 20.02 2.03 22.58
C PRO A 33 21.20 1.53 23.42
N GLY A 34 22.24 2.32 23.56
CA GLY A 34 23.41 2.01 24.35
C GLY A 34 23.12 2.07 25.88
N ASP A 35 22.34 3.06 26.30
CA ASP A 35 21.99 3.24 27.71
C ASP A 35 20.96 2.22 28.21
N SER A 36 21.11 1.75 29.44
CA SER A 36 20.24 0.72 30.03
C SER A 36 18.81 1.17 30.30
N ASN A 37 18.59 2.45 30.60
CA ASN A 37 17.25 3.02 30.81
C ASN A 37 16.59 3.32 29.46
N ALA A 38 17.37 3.80 28.49
CA ALA A 38 16.92 3.96 27.12
C ALA A 38 16.39 2.63 26.55
N ARG A 39 17.12 1.51 26.75
CA ARG A 39 16.66 0.16 26.35
C ARG A 39 15.32 -0.24 26.93
N LYS A 40 15.08 0.04 28.21
CA LYS A 40 13.78 -0.25 28.85
C LYS A 40 12.66 0.60 28.24
N THR A 41 12.94 1.89 28.03
CA THR A 41 11.99 2.81 27.42
C THR A 41 11.69 2.43 25.98
N PHE A 42 12.72 2.06 25.22
CA PHE A 42 12.60 1.56 23.84
C PHE A 42 11.74 0.29 23.76
N ALA A 43 11.97 -0.70 24.64
CA ALA A 43 11.17 -1.91 24.68
C ALA A 43 9.68 -1.62 24.99
N LYS A 44 9.41 -0.63 25.89
CA LYS A 44 8.05 -0.16 26.13
C LYS A 44 7.45 0.49 24.89
N ALA A 45 8.23 1.31 24.18
CA ALA A 45 7.80 1.97 22.95
C ALA A 45 7.48 0.96 21.83
N MET A 46 8.30 -0.08 21.67
CA MET A 46 8.04 -1.17 20.72
C MET A 46 6.72 -1.88 21.03
N LYS A 47 6.47 -2.19 22.32
CA LYS A 47 5.18 -2.77 22.72
C LYS A 47 4.00 -1.85 22.39
N ALA A 48 4.12 -0.55 22.64
CA ALA A 48 3.07 0.41 22.30
C ALA A 48 2.85 0.48 20.77
N LEU A 49 3.92 0.39 19.98
CA LEU A 49 3.85 0.33 18.51
C LEU A 49 3.09 -0.92 18.02
N ASP A 50 3.40 -2.09 18.60
CA ASP A 50 2.72 -3.36 18.29
C ASP A 50 1.23 -3.33 18.70
N GLU A 51 0.92 -2.64 19.80
CA GLU A 51 -0.46 -2.41 20.28
C GLU A 51 -1.18 -1.28 19.53
N HIS A 52 -0.59 -0.72 18.45
CA HIS A 52 -1.12 0.40 17.65
C HIS A 52 -1.35 1.70 18.42
N LYS A 53 -0.70 1.85 19.59
CA LYS A 53 -0.72 3.07 20.43
C LYS A 53 0.35 4.05 19.93
N TYR A 54 0.17 4.55 18.72
CA TYR A 54 1.21 5.29 18.01
C TYR A 54 1.67 6.57 18.70
N THR A 55 0.76 7.29 19.37
CA THR A 55 1.13 8.49 20.16
C THR A 55 2.04 8.13 21.33
N GLU A 56 1.69 7.10 22.12
CA GLU A 56 2.52 6.62 23.21
C GLU A 56 3.86 6.08 22.72
N ALA A 57 3.85 5.38 21.58
CA ALA A 57 5.06 4.88 20.93
C ALA A 57 6.00 6.03 20.55
N LEU A 58 5.51 7.04 19.83
CA LEU A 58 6.29 8.21 19.41
C LEU A 58 6.94 8.93 20.59
N GLU A 59 6.16 9.26 21.61
CA GLU A 59 6.67 9.92 22.81
C GLU A 59 7.73 9.06 23.54
N SER A 60 7.50 7.74 23.61
CA SER A 60 8.42 6.82 24.28
C SER A 60 9.71 6.61 23.48
N PHE A 61 9.68 6.58 22.14
CA PHE A 61 10.88 6.51 21.32
C PHE A 61 11.72 7.79 21.44
N ARG A 62 11.12 8.97 21.40
CA ARG A 62 11.80 10.25 21.65
C ARG A 62 12.42 10.32 23.04
N LYS A 63 11.74 9.79 24.06
CA LYS A 63 12.28 9.68 25.40
C LYS A 63 13.48 8.73 25.46
N ALA A 64 13.41 7.59 24.77
CA ALA A 64 14.53 6.65 24.69
C ALA A 64 15.73 7.28 24.00
N ASP A 65 15.52 8.01 22.93
CA ASP A 65 16.56 8.76 22.23
C ASP A 65 17.24 9.80 23.15
N SER A 66 16.45 10.61 23.84
CA SER A 66 16.98 11.57 24.83
C SER A 66 17.78 10.90 25.95
N GLN A 67 17.40 9.73 26.40
CA GLN A 67 18.12 8.94 27.42
C GLN A 67 19.42 8.36 26.87
N ASP A 68 19.52 8.14 25.56
CA ASP A 68 20.71 7.63 24.87
C ASP A 68 21.59 8.75 24.28
N GLY A 69 21.35 10.01 24.66
CA GLY A 69 22.15 11.17 24.29
C GLY A 69 21.73 11.85 22.99
N ASN A 70 20.50 11.67 22.52
CA ASN A 70 19.90 12.22 21.29
C ASN A 70 20.69 11.84 20.01
N HIS A 71 21.06 10.58 19.89
CA HIS A 71 21.71 10.04 18.70
C HIS A 71 21.41 8.53 18.52
N CYS A 72 20.26 8.10 19.04
CA CYS A 72 19.80 6.71 18.96
C CYS A 72 19.08 6.47 17.63
N VAL A 73 19.82 6.14 16.58
CA VAL A 73 19.29 5.87 15.24
C VAL A 73 18.06 4.92 15.24
N PRO A 74 18.05 3.77 15.95
CA PRO A 74 16.84 2.94 16.00
C PRO A 74 15.67 3.62 16.72
N CYS A 75 15.91 4.52 17.70
CA CYS A 75 14.84 5.26 18.36
C CYS A 75 14.20 6.25 17.37
N GLU A 76 14.98 7.01 16.63
CA GLU A 76 14.54 7.97 15.63
C GLU A 76 13.79 7.28 14.48
N TYR A 77 14.29 6.12 14.00
CA TYR A 77 13.62 5.34 12.96
C TYR A 77 12.23 4.87 13.40
N HIS A 78 12.10 4.34 14.61
CA HIS A 78 10.80 3.88 15.10
C HIS A 78 9.89 5.04 15.51
N ALA A 79 10.42 6.18 15.94
CA ALA A 79 9.68 7.42 16.13
C ALA A 79 9.10 7.91 14.78
N PHE A 80 9.91 7.89 13.71
CA PHE A 80 9.45 8.15 12.35
C PHE A 80 8.27 7.24 11.95
N LEU A 81 8.40 5.92 12.15
CA LEU A 81 7.32 4.98 11.82
C LEU A 81 6.02 5.29 12.58
N ALA A 82 6.13 5.62 13.87
CA ALA A 82 4.97 5.99 14.69
C ALA A 82 4.34 7.31 14.20
N ALA A 83 5.14 8.34 13.90
CA ALA A 83 4.68 9.62 13.36
C ALA A 83 3.97 9.44 12.01
N LYS A 84 4.53 8.63 11.11
CA LYS A 84 3.92 8.31 9.83
C LYS A 84 2.55 7.62 10.00
N LYS A 85 2.43 6.67 10.94
CA LYS A 85 1.14 6.02 11.25
C LYS A 85 0.10 7.00 11.80
N LEU A 86 0.51 8.01 12.54
CA LEU A 86 -0.34 9.10 13.02
C LEU A 86 -0.71 10.12 11.92
N GLN A 87 -0.03 10.08 10.76
CA GLN A 87 -0.08 11.13 9.74
C GLN A 87 0.38 12.49 10.31
N ASP A 88 1.25 12.46 11.32
CA ASP A 88 1.93 13.63 11.85
C ASP A 88 3.19 13.90 11.01
N TYR A 89 2.94 14.55 9.87
CA TYR A 89 3.99 14.83 8.89
C TYR A 89 5.09 15.72 9.46
N ALA A 90 4.74 16.67 10.33
CA ALA A 90 5.74 17.53 10.98
C ALA A 90 6.73 16.72 11.83
N SER A 91 6.21 15.80 12.64
CA SER A 91 7.05 14.88 13.41
C SER A 91 7.84 13.93 12.50
N ALA A 92 7.23 13.38 11.45
CA ALA A 92 7.92 12.48 10.52
C ALA A 92 9.10 13.18 9.81
N HIS A 93 8.95 14.43 9.36
CA HIS A 93 10.02 15.23 8.79
C HIS A 93 11.13 15.53 9.83
N ALA A 94 10.77 15.81 11.07
CA ALA A 94 11.77 16.04 12.12
C ALA A 94 12.63 14.79 12.37
N GLU A 95 12.00 13.60 12.43
CA GLU A 95 12.71 12.33 12.64
C GLU A 95 13.61 11.98 11.45
N THR A 96 13.17 12.18 10.20
CA THR A 96 14.03 11.94 9.02
C THR A 96 15.22 12.90 8.98
N ALA A 97 15.07 14.14 9.42
CA ALA A 97 16.16 15.09 9.52
C ALA A 97 17.22 14.64 10.55
N LEU A 98 16.80 14.17 11.73
CA LEU A 98 17.70 13.60 12.74
C LEU A 98 18.43 12.36 12.21
N LEU A 99 17.70 11.44 11.56
CA LEU A 99 18.29 10.26 10.94
C LEU A 99 19.39 10.63 9.93
N LEU A 100 19.15 11.62 9.04
CA LEU A 100 20.16 12.08 8.07
C LEU A 100 21.41 12.64 8.73
N GLU A 101 21.28 13.24 9.91
CA GLU A 101 22.40 13.74 10.70
C GLU A 101 23.23 12.60 11.32
N HIS A 102 22.57 11.55 11.80
CA HIS A 102 23.20 10.51 12.61
C HIS A 102 23.64 9.27 11.81
N VAL A 103 23.02 8.97 10.65
CA VAL A 103 23.47 7.85 9.81
C VAL A 103 24.69 8.25 8.99
N ALA A 104 25.71 7.38 8.98
CA ALA A 104 26.95 7.62 8.24
C ALA A 104 27.01 6.85 6.92
N ASP A 105 26.43 5.65 6.89
CA ASP A 105 26.47 4.76 5.73
C ASP A 105 25.67 5.34 4.54
N PRO A 106 26.24 5.37 3.32
CA PRO A 106 25.53 5.90 2.15
C PRO A 106 24.25 5.14 1.79
N ALA A 107 24.17 3.83 2.05
CA ALA A 107 22.97 3.05 1.78
C ALA A 107 21.86 3.40 2.79
N ASP A 108 22.20 3.61 4.07
CA ASP A 108 21.27 4.09 5.08
C ASP A 108 20.80 5.52 4.79
N LYS A 109 21.68 6.40 4.33
CA LYS A 109 21.28 7.73 3.87
C LYS A 109 20.33 7.67 2.70
N ALA A 110 20.58 6.80 1.73
CA ALA A 110 19.65 6.60 0.62
C ALA A 110 18.28 6.10 1.08
N GLU A 111 18.25 5.23 2.10
CA GLU A 111 16.99 4.79 2.71
C GLU A 111 16.27 5.94 3.39
N VAL A 112 16.95 6.75 4.19
CA VAL A 112 16.35 7.89 4.89
C VAL A 112 15.81 8.93 3.91
N HIS A 113 16.53 9.23 2.83
CA HIS A 113 16.02 10.08 1.75
C HIS A 113 14.77 9.49 1.10
N TYR A 114 14.73 8.18 0.87
CA TYR A 114 13.52 7.52 0.38
C TYR A 114 12.34 7.70 1.35
N LEU A 115 12.56 7.49 2.65
CA LEU A 115 11.53 7.67 3.68
C LEU A 115 11.03 9.13 3.75
N ALA A 116 11.93 10.10 3.62
CA ALA A 116 11.58 11.51 3.58
C ALA A 116 10.72 11.85 2.35
N GLY A 117 11.10 11.35 1.17
CA GLY A 117 10.35 11.51 -0.07
C GLY A 117 8.94 10.90 0.01
N ASP A 118 8.81 9.72 0.60
CA ASP A 118 7.54 9.03 0.80
C ASP A 118 6.59 9.80 1.77
N VAL A 119 7.16 10.43 2.81
CA VAL A 119 6.39 11.36 3.67
C VAL A 119 5.90 12.56 2.88
N CYS A 120 6.76 13.17 2.07
CA CYS A 120 6.40 14.30 1.22
C CYS A 120 5.27 13.93 0.23
N LEU A 121 5.34 12.76 -0.43
CA LEU A 121 4.24 12.27 -1.28
C LEU A 121 2.95 12.09 -0.50
N SER A 122 3.03 11.51 0.68
CA SER A 122 1.87 11.28 1.54
C SER A 122 1.21 12.61 1.96
N GLU A 123 2.01 13.61 2.32
CA GLU A 123 1.53 14.96 2.65
C GLU A 123 0.90 15.63 1.43
N GLY A 124 1.54 15.54 0.26
CA GLY A 124 1.04 16.10 -1.00
C GLY A 124 -0.30 15.54 -1.42
N GLY A 125 -0.54 14.24 -1.19
CA GLY A 125 -1.82 13.59 -1.47
C GLY A 125 -3.01 14.12 -0.66
N TYR A 126 -2.76 14.80 0.46
CA TYR A 126 -3.79 15.44 1.29
C TYR A 126 -3.96 16.95 1.01
N ARG A 127 -3.00 17.58 0.35
CA ARG A 127 -2.97 19.03 0.13
C ARG A 127 -2.85 19.33 -1.37
N ILE A 128 -3.47 20.44 -1.81
CA ILE A 128 -3.47 20.89 -3.21
C ILE A 128 -2.17 21.68 -3.54
N PHE A 129 -1.11 21.54 -2.75
CA PHE A 129 0.11 22.31 -2.91
C PHE A 129 1.19 21.50 -3.63
N GLU A 130 1.90 22.13 -4.56
CA GLU A 130 3.01 21.51 -5.31
C GLU A 130 4.25 21.28 -4.45
N LYS A 131 4.46 22.07 -3.40
CA LYS A 131 5.68 22.03 -2.59
C LYS A 131 6.03 20.63 -2.05
N PRO A 132 5.11 19.85 -1.46
CA PRO A 132 5.44 18.49 -1.02
C PRO A 132 5.92 17.59 -2.16
N PHE A 133 5.40 17.73 -3.36
CA PHE A 133 5.85 16.94 -4.52
C PHE A 133 7.22 17.38 -5.03
N GLN A 134 7.55 18.69 -4.92
CA GLN A 134 8.90 19.19 -5.22
C GLN A 134 9.93 18.66 -4.22
N ASP A 135 9.56 18.62 -2.94
CA ASP A 135 10.42 18.08 -1.89
C ASP A 135 10.58 16.56 -2.07
N ALA A 136 9.51 15.83 -2.42
CA ALA A 136 9.58 14.40 -2.74
C ALA A 136 10.54 14.12 -3.91
N ASP A 137 10.41 14.84 -5.04
CA ASP A 137 11.32 14.76 -6.20
C ASP A 137 12.78 14.97 -5.75
N SER A 138 13.04 15.99 -4.93
CA SER A 138 14.39 16.28 -4.43
C SER A 138 14.95 15.16 -3.56
N GLU A 139 14.15 14.61 -2.66
CA GLU A 139 14.53 13.53 -1.76
C GLU A 139 14.80 12.22 -2.53
N PHE A 140 13.93 11.86 -3.48
CA PHE A 140 14.15 10.67 -4.29
C PHE A 140 15.39 10.80 -5.18
N GLN A 141 15.67 11.98 -5.73
CA GLN A 141 16.90 12.22 -6.47
C GLN A 141 18.14 12.10 -5.58
N ALA A 142 18.11 12.60 -4.34
CA ALA A 142 19.19 12.42 -3.38
C ALA A 142 19.42 10.92 -3.06
N ALA A 143 18.35 10.17 -2.84
CA ALA A 143 18.43 8.72 -2.66
C ALA A 143 19.07 8.03 -3.86
N LEU A 144 18.65 8.36 -5.08
CA LEU A 144 19.17 7.78 -6.33
C LEU A 144 20.62 8.17 -6.64
N GLN A 145 21.10 9.34 -6.20
CA GLN A 145 22.52 9.70 -6.28
C GLN A 145 23.38 8.78 -5.40
N LEU A 146 22.91 8.41 -4.22
CA LEU A 146 23.60 7.51 -3.30
C LEU A 146 23.46 6.04 -3.72
N GLN A 147 22.28 5.65 -4.19
CA GLN A 147 21.94 4.29 -4.59
C GLN A 147 21.15 4.25 -5.90
N PRO A 148 21.81 4.30 -7.08
CA PRO A 148 21.14 4.39 -8.39
C PRO A 148 20.23 3.19 -8.72
N ALA A 149 20.43 2.05 -8.07
CA ALA A 149 19.65 0.82 -8.27
C ALA A 149 18.39 0.72 -7.36
N LYS A 150 18.11 1.75 -6.54
CA LYS A 150 16.95 1.75 -5.63
C LYS A 150 15.65 1.94 -6.42
N THR A 151 15.06 0.82 -6.84
CA THR A 151 13.91 0.79 -7.76
C THR A 151 12.67 1.47 -7.20
N GLU A 152 12.47 1.41 -5.88
CA GLU A 152 11.36 2.06 -5.19
C GLU A 152 11.40 3.59 -5.41
N CYS A 153 12.58 4.19 -5.27
CA CYS A 153 12.76 5.63 -5.52
C CYS A 153 12.42 5.99 -6.97
N VAL A 154 12.79 5.13 -7.94
CA VAL A 154 12.49 5.39 -9.37
C VAL A 154 10.99 5.44 -9.61
N TYR A 155 10.22 4.55 -9.00
CA TYR A 155 8.76 4.51 -9.15
C TYR A 155 8.08 5.70 -8.47
N GLU A 156 8.45 5.98 -7.21
CA GLU A 156 7.84 7.06 -6.43
C GLU A 156 8.23 8.45 -6.97
N ASP A 157 9.45 8.61 -7.50
CA ASP A 157 9.86 9.83 -8.20
C ASP A 157 9.01 10.08 -9.47
N GLY A 158 8.69 9.02 -10.21
CA GLY A 158 7.75 9.09 -11.32
C GLY A 158 6.36 9.60 -10.91
N ILE A 159 5.89 9.23 -9.72
CA ILE A 159 4.62 9.73 -9.14
C ILE A 159 4.77 11.21 -8.78
N ALA A 160 5.84 11.61 -8.08
CA ALA A 160 6.10 13.01 -7.72
C ALA A 160 6.14 13.91 -8.96
N LEU A 161 6.88 13.52 -9.98
CA LEU A 161 7.00 14.23 -11.26
C LEU A 161 5.66 14.33 -11.99
N SER A 162 4.82 13.30 -11.92
CA SER A 162 3.47 13.33 -12.48
C SER A 162 2.60 14.37 -11.80
N HIS A 163 2.66 14.48 -10.47
CA HIS A 163 1.96 15.52 -9.71
C HIS A 163 2.46 16.93 -10.03
N LEU A 164 3.74 17.08 -10.36
CA LEU A 164 4.36 18.32 -10.83
C LEU A 164 4.09 18.62 -12.32
N HIS A 165 3.27 17.81 -13.00
CA HIS A 165 2.98 17.91 -14.43
C HIS A 165 4.23 17.75 -15.34
N LYS A 166 5.34 17.25 -14.83
CA LYS A 166 6.57 16.92 -15.56
C LYS A 166 6.45 15.57 -16.26
N TYR A 167 5.44 15.43 -17.12
CA TYR A 167 5.05 14.12 -17.70
C TYR A 167 6.12 13.45 -18.56
N GLY A 168 7.04 14.22 -19.17
CA GLY A 168 8.19 13.68 -19.89
C GLY A 168 9.14 12.91 -18.98
N GLU A 169 9.58 13.56 -17.91
CA GLU A 169 10.47 13.00 -16.89
C GLU A 169 9.81 11.83 -16.14
N ALA A 170 8.53 11.98 -15.76
CA ALA A 170 7.75 10.92 -15.13
C ALA A 170 7.70 9.64 -15.99
N ARG A 171 7.47 9.79 -17.30
CA ARG A 171 7.48 8.68 -18.27
C ARG A 171 8.83 7.96 -18.28
N GLU A 172 9.94 8.71 -18.26
CA GLU A 172 11.28 8.12 -18.24
C GLU A 172 11.51 7.30 -16.95
N ARG A 173 11.08 7.81 -15.80
CA ARG A 173 11.15 7.06 -14.52
C ARG A 173 10.35 5.76 -14.58
N PHE A 174 9.11 5.81 -15.02
CA PHE A 174 8.30 4.59 -15.14
C PHE A 174 8.87 3.59 -16.15
N GLN A 175 9.43 4.06 -17.27
CA GLN A 175 10.12 3.19 -18.22
C GLN A 175 11.39 2.57 -17.61
N GLN A 176 12.13 3.32 -16.81
CA GLN A 176 13.29 2.80 -16.07
C GLN A 176 12.85 1.71 -15.08
N TYR A 177 11.81 1.96 -14.29
CA TYR A 177 11.26 1.00 -13.34
C TYR A 177 10.82 -0.31 -14.02
N VAL A 178 10.09 -0.22 -15.13
CA VAL A 178 9.61 -1.39 -15.91
C VAL A 178 10.76 -2.31 -16.35
N LYS A 179 11.99 -1.78 -16.57
CA LYS A 179 13.15 -2.60 -16.96
C LYS A 179 13.69 -3.48 -15.85
N THR A 180 13.47 -3.10 -14.59
CA THR A 180 14.04 -3.76 -13.40
C THR A 180 12.99 -4.44 -12.53
N ALA A 181 11.73 -4.03 -12.62
CA ALA A 181 10.62 -4.57 -11.82
C ALA A 181 10.27 -6.02 -12.22
N LEU A 182 9.74 -6.78 -11.26
CA LEU A 182 9.28 -8.15 -11.49
C LEU A 182 8.10 -8.15 -12.49
N PRO A 183 8.26 -8.78 -13.67
CA PRO A 183 7.18 -8.84 -14.65
C PRO A 183 5.92 -9.51 -14.07
N GLY A 184 4.78 -8.87 -14.28
CA GLY A 184 3.48 -9.40 -13.82
C GLY A 184 3.04 -8.89 -12.46
N SER A 185 3.93 -8.29 -11.64
CA SER A 185 3.53 -7.64 -10.39
C SER A 185 2.55 -6.48 -10.63
N LEU A 186 1.82 -6.09 -9.60
CA LEU A 186 0.88 -4.98 -9.68
C LEU A 186 1.59 -3.67 -10.01
N GLU A 187 2.74 -3.43 -9.36
CA GLU A 187 3.58 -2.24 -9.58
C GLU A 187 4.15 -2.22 -11.01
N TYR A 188 4.60 -3.35 -11.54
CA TYR A 188 5.05 -3.46 -12.93
C TYR A 188 3.95 -3.06 -13.92
N LYS A 189 2.73 -3.57 -13.72
CA LYS A 189 1.59 -3.28 -14.60
C LYS A 189 1.18 -1.79 -14.50
N ARG A 190 1.16 -1.24 -13.29
CA ARG A 190 0.93 0.19 -13.04
C ARG A 190 2.00 1.06 -13.70
N ALA A 191 3.27 0.71 -13.52
CA ALA A 191 4.38 1.43 -14.15
C ALA A 191 4.29 1.41 -15.69
N LYS A 192 3.89 0.30 -16.30
CA LYS A 192 3.62 0.24 -17.75
C LYS A 192 2.49 1.17 -18.17
N LEU A 193 1.40 1.23 -17.41
CA LEU A 193 0.29 2.14 -17.65
C LEU A 193 0.77 3.60 -17.53
N PHE A 194 1.49 3.94 -16.47
CA PHE A 194 2.02 5.28 -16.21
C PHE A 194 3.12 5.68 -17.21
N ALA A 195 3.93 4.73 -17.71
CA ALA A 195 4.87 5.01 -18.78
C ALA A 195 4.19 5.43 -20.08
N SER A 196 2.96 4.96 -20.35
CA SER A 196 2.16 5.41 -21.50
C SER A 196 1.34 6.67 -21.20
N GLN A 197 0.79 6.78 -20.00
CA GLN A 197 -0.13 7.83 -19.54
C GLN A 197 0.28 8.35 -18.16
N PRO A 198 1.34 9.17 -18.05
CA PRO A 198 1.89 9.60 -16.75
C PRO A 198 0.90 10.39 -15.89
N GLU A 199 -0.04 11.10 -16.53
CA GLU A 199 -1.11 11.83 -15.84
C GLU A 199 -2.00 10.94 -14.97
N LEU A 200 -2.08 9.64 -15.26
CA LEU A 200 -2.84 8.68 -14.45
C LEU A 200 -2.20 8.41 -13.08
N ALA A 201 -0.88 8.62 -12.94
CA ALA A 201 -0.20 8.45 -11.66
C ALA A 201 -0.63 9.48 -10.59
N ARG A 202 -1.35 10.53 -10.98
CA ARG A 202 -1.98 11.51 -10.09
C ARG A 202 -3.32 11.03 -9.51
N LYS A 203 -3.89 9.96 -10.08
CA LYS A 203 -5.14 9.40 -9.56
C LYS A 203 -4.88 8.60 -8.30
N ARG A 204 -5.89 8.57 -7.43
CA ARG A 204 -5.82 7.77 -6.22
C ARG A 204 -5.83 6.28 -6.56
N VAL A 205 -4.72 5.62 -6.35
CA VAL A 205 -4.59 4.18 -6.49
C VAL A 205 -5.16 3.50 -5.25
N ALA A 206 -5.90 2.41 -5.45
CA ALA A 206 -6.34 1.58 -4.33
C ALA A 206 -5.14 0.94 -3.63
N PRO A 207 -5.11 0.93 -2.28
CA PRO A 207 -4.09 0.24 -1.53
C PRO A 207 -3.95 -1.22 -1.97
N ASN A 208 -2.74 -1.73 -2.01
CA ASN A 208 -2.51 -3.15 -2.23
C ASN A 208 -2.86 -3.91 -0.96
N PHE A 209 -3.66 -4.96 -1.06
CA PHE A 209 -4.06 -5.79 0.07
C PHE A 209 -4.08 -7.28 -0.31
N HIS A 210 -3.98 -8.11 0.72
CA HIS A 210 -4.05 -9.55 0.62
C HIS A 210 -4.81 -10.06 1.85
N VAL A 211 -5.99 -10.64 1.66
CA VAL A 211 -6.86 -11.12 2.73
C VAL A 211 -7.34 -12.54 2.44
N VAL A 212 -7.63 -13.30 3.49
CA VAL A 212 -8.27 -14.61 3.38
C VAL A 212 -9.75 -14.44 3.75
N ALA A 213 -10.62 -14.63 2.79
CA ALA A 213 -12.06 -14.50 2.97
C ALA A 213 -12.63 -15.65 3.82
N LEU A 214 -13.87 -15.49 4.31
CA LEU A 214 -14.55 -16.47 5.15
C LEU A 214 -14.68 -17.85 4.51
N ASP A 215 -14.75 -17.94 3.18
CA ASP A 215 -14.78 -19.19 2.42
C ASP A 215 -13.39 -19.83 2.22
N GLY A 216 -12.35 -19.24 2.80
CA GLY A 216 -10.96 -19.69 2.71
C GLY A 216 -10.22 -19.25 1.44
N LYS A 217 -10.88 -18.52 0.53
CA LYS A 217 -10.21 -17.99 -0.66
C LYS A 217 -9.36 -16.78 -0.32
N THR A 218 -8.19 -16.75 -0.88
CA THR A 218 -7.34 -15.57 -0.87
C THR A 218 -7.82 -14.56 -1.91
N ILE A 219 -7.83 -13.29 -1.53
CA ILE A 219 -8.18 -12.16 -2.39
C ILE A 219 -7.09 -11.10 -2.27
N SER A 220 -6.50 -10.72 -3.38
CA SER A 220 -5.51 -9.65 -3.48
C SER A 220 -5.89 -8.65 -4.57
N MET A 221 -5.33 -7.44 -4.54
CA MET A 221 -5.53 -6.48 -5.62
C MET A 221 -4.97 -6.97 -6.96
N GLU A 222 -3.97 -7.88 -6.94
CA GLU A 222 -3.45 -8.52 -8.15
C GLU A 222 -4.47 -9.43 -8.82
N ASP A 223 -5.23 -10.21 -8.01
CA ASP A 223 -6.29 -11.12 -8.50
C ASP A 223 -7.52 -10.36 -9.01
N LEU A 224 -7.69 -9.13 -8.56
CA LEU A 224 -8.82 -8.28 -8.89
C LEU A 224 -8.59 -7.38 -10.11
N GLN A 225 -7.39 -7.41 -10.70
CA GLN A 225 -7.11 -6.63 -11.91
C GLN A 225 -8.03 -6.97 -13.08
N GLY A 226 -8.45 -5.93 -13.80
CA GLY A 226 -9.41 -6.06 -14.90
C GLY A 226 -10.87 -6.18 -14.43
N LYS A 227 -11.11 -6.14 -13.12
CA LYS A 227 -12.46 -6.16 -12.53
C LYS A 227 -12.73 -4.86 -11.80
N VAL A 228 -13.99 -4.44 -11.80
CA VAL A 228 -14.48 -3.40 -10.89
C VAL A 228 -14.57 -4.01 -9.49
N VAL A 229 -14.13 -3.27 -8.48
CA VAL A 229 -14.17 -3.74 -7.10
C VAL A 229 -15.00 -2.78 -6.25
N LEU A 230 -15.95 -3.33 -5.51
CA LEU A 230 -16.66 -2.63 -4.45
C LEU A 230 -16.17 -3.15 -3.11
N ILE A 231 -15.49 -2.30 -2.35
CA ILE A 231 -15.12 -2.61 -0.97
C ILE A 231 -16.11 -1.91 -0.05
N ASP A 232 -16.68 -2.67 0.89
CA ASP A 232 -17.65 -2.21 1.88
C ASP A 232 -17.14 -2.46 3.30
N PHE A 233 -16.93 -1.40 4.07
CA PHE A 233 -16.57 -1.47 5.49
C PHE A 233 -17.83 -1.33 6.35
N TRP A 234 -18.10 -2.35 7.18
CA TRP A 234 -19.32 -2.47 7.96
C TRP A 234 -19.10 -3.16 9.31
N ALA A 235 -20.16 -3.28 10.13
CA ALA A 235 -20.17 -4.14 11.31
C ALA A 235 -21.61 -4.52 11.71
N THR A 236 -21.78 -5.62 12.44
CA THR A 236 -23.10 -6.09 12.89
C THR A 236 -23.79 -5.12 13.85
N TRP A 237 -23.03 -4.35 14.61
CA TRP A 237 -23.52 -3.33 15.56
C TRP A 237 -23.79 -1.98 14.89
N CYS A 238 -23.49 -1.81 13.61
CA CYS A 238 -23.67 -0.56 12.87
C CYS A 238 -25.09 -0.45 12.32
N GLY A 239 -25.95 0.32 12.96
CA GLY A 239 -27.34 0.53 12.54
C GLY A 239 -27.50 1.03 11.09
N PRO A 240 -26.76 2.07 10.65
CA PRO A 240 -26.78 2.51 9.24
C PRO A 240 -26.33 1.42 8.26
N CYS A 241 -25.33 0.59 8.63
CA CYS A 241 -24.87 -0.52 7.79
C CYS A 241 -26.00 -1.55 7.57
N MET A 242 -26.80 -1.81 8.61
CA MET A 242 -27.95 -2.73 8.51
C MET A 242 -29.02 -2.22 7.54
N LYS A 243 -29.17 -0.90 7.43
CA LYS A 243 -30.10 -0.30 6.46
C LYS A 243 -29.57 -0.39 5.02
N ALA A 244 -28.25 -0.26 4.84
CA ALA A 244 -27.60 -0.36 3.52
C ALA A 244 -27.49 -1.82 3.01
N LEU A 245 -27.46 -2.82 3.90
CA LEU A 245 -27.26 -4.23 3.54
C LEU A 245 -28.23 -4.79 2.48
N PRO A 246 -29.56 -4.50 2.49
CA PRO A 246 -30.45 -4.96 1.43
C PRO A 246 -30.03 -4.46 0.05
N HIS A 247 -29.65 -3.19 -0.06
CA HIS A 247 -29.18 -2.60 -1.31
C HIS A 247 -27.87 -3.25 -1.80
N LEU A 248 -26.90 -3.46 -0.90
CA LEU A 248 -25.67 -4.16 -1.24
C LEU A 248 -25.91 -5.58 -1.76
N ARG A 249 -26.87 -6.29 -1.17
CA ARG A 249 -27.31 -7.62 -1.64
C ARG A 249 -27.92 -7.56 -3.05
N GLU A 250 -28.74 -6.55 -3.31
CA GLU A 250 -29.31 -6.33 -4.65
C GLU A 250 -28.20 -6.05 -5.68
N ILE A 251 -27.21 -5.23 -5.34
CA ILE A 251 -26.03 -4.98 -6.18
C ILE A 251 -25.29 -6.28 -6.48
N ALA A 252 -24.93 -7.06 -5.45
CA ALA A 252 -24.21 -8.32 -5.61
C ALA A 252 -24.98 -9.30 -6.52
N LYS A 253 -26.31 -9.36 -6.40
CA LYS A 253 -27.15 -10.18 -7.25
C LYS A 253 -27.27 -9.65 -8.67
N LYS A 254 -27.52 -8.35 -8.83
CA LYS A 254 -27.76 -7.69 -10.11
C LYS A 254 -26.56 -7.76 -11.05
N PHE A 255 -25.36 -7.61 -10.51
CA PHE A 255 -24.13 -7.63 -11.28
C PHE A 255 -23.42 -9.00 -11.24
N SER A 256 -24.11 -10.05 -10.78
CA SER A 256 -23.57 -11.41 -10.83
C SER A 256 -23.25 -11.82 -12.25
N GLY A 257 -22.04 -12.38 -12.45
CA GLY A 257 -21.53 -12.76 -13.79
C GLY A 257 -20.94 -11.62 -14.60
N GLN A 258 -20.99 -10.36 -14.12
CA GLN A 258 -20.33 -9.21 -14.70
C GLN A 258 -18.95 -9.03 -14.04
N PRO A 259 -18.05 -8.20 -14.59
CA PRO A 259 -16.71 -7.99 -14.02
C PRO A 259 -16.75 -7.11 -12.74
N LEU A 260 -17.63 -7.42 -11.80
CA LEU A 260 -17.72 -6.83 -10.48
C LEU A 260 -17.34 -7.84 -9.40
N VAL A 261 -16.48 -7.44 -8.47
CA VAL A 261 -16.21 -8.18 -7.23
C VAL A 261 -16.62 -7.31 -6.04
N VAL A 262 -17.46 -7.84 -5.19
CA VAL A 262 -17.84 -7.20 -3.92
C VAL A 262 -17.04 -7.86 -2.81
N VAL A 263 -16.40 -7.05 -1.95
CA VAL A 263 -15.64 -7.48 -0.78
C VAL A 263 -16.14 -6.69 0.42
N SER A 264 -16.82 -7.35 1.36
CA SER A 264 -17.24 -6.72 2.61
C SER A 264 -16.25 -7.02 3.73
N ILE A 265 -15.82 -5.95 4.40
CA ILE A 265 -14.81 -5.94 5.46
C ILE A 265 -15.48 -5.56 6.76
N SER A 266 -15.63 -6.54 7.65
CA SER A 266 -16.27 -6.33 8.95
C SER A 266 -15.29 -5.80 9.99
N LEU A 267 -15.73 -4.80 10.75
CA LEU A 267 -15.02 -4.26 11.92
C LEU A 267 -15.50 -4.89 13.24
N ASP A 268 -16.20 -6.02 13.18
CA ASP A 268 -16.62 -6.74 14.38
C ASP A 268 -15.41 -7.33 15.12
N ALA A 269 -15.34 -7.09 16.43
CA ALA A 269 -14.30 -7.68 17.27
C ALA A 269 -14.54 -9.18 17.50
N ASP A 270 -15.80 -9.60 17.61
CA ASP A 270 -16.20 -11.00 17.84
C ASP A 270 -16.44 -11.73 16.53
N GLU A 271 -15.63 -12.76 16.28
CA GLU A 271 -15.69 -13.57 15.04
C GLU A 271 -16.96 -14.42 14.97
N GLY A 272 -17.43 -14.92 16.10
CA GLY A 272 -18.62 -15.77 16.17
C GLY A 272 -19.87 -15.01 15.79
N THR A 273 -20.03 -13.79 16.33
CA THR A 273 -21.14 -12.87 15.99
C THR A 273 -21.13 -12.55 14.49
N TRP A 274 -19.96 -12.18 13.95
CA TRP A 274 -19.81 -11.87 12.53
C TRP A 274 -20.18 -13.06 11.64
N LYS A 275 -19.60 -14.24 11.88
CA LYS A 275 -19.90 -15.46 11.08
C LYS A 275 -21.38 -15.82 11.10
N SER A 276 -21.98 -15.77 12.28
CA SER A 276 -23.41 -16.08 12.45
C SER A 276 -24.29 -15.08 11.70
N PHE A 277 -23.93 -13.80 11.72
CA PHE A 277 -24.64 -12.76 10.99
C PHE A 277 -24.52 -12.93 9.47
N VAL A 278 -23.32 -13.16 8.95
CA VAL A 278 -23.06 -13.40 7.52
C VAL A 278 -23.91 -14.58 7.01
N ALA A 279 -23.89 -15.70 7.73
CA ALA A 279 -24.68 -16.90 7.38
C ALA A 279 -26.19 -16.62 7.41
N LYS A 280 -26.69 -16.01 8.50
CA LYS A 280 -28.12 -15.71 8.67
C LYS A 280 -28.65 -14.75 7.60
N ASN A 281 -27.82 -13.84 7.12
CA ASN A 281 -28.20 -12.83 6.14
C ASN A 281 -27.81 -13.21 4.70
N GLU A 282 -27.37 -14.45 4.46
CA GLU A 282 -27.05 -14.99 3.13
C GLU A 282 -26.08 -14.08 2.34
N MET A 283 -25.06 -13.56 3.02
CA MET A 283 -24.05 -12.70 2.39
C MET A 283 -23.06 -13.57 1.61
N THR A 284 -23.42 -13.95 0.39
CA THR A 284 -22.71 -14.95 -0.43
C THR A 284 -21.48 -14.44 -1.17
N TRP A 285 -21.23 -13.14 -1.15
CA TRP A 285 -20.01 -12.53 -1.70
C TRP A 285 -18.87 -12.56 -0.69
N ALA A 286 -17.67 -12.16 -1.11
CA ALA A 286 -16.46 -12.22 -0.29
C ALA A 286 -16.60 -11.44 1.03
N GLN A 287 -16.31 -12.11 2.13
CA GLN A 287 -16.41 -11.57 3.49
C GLN A 287 -15.08 -11.71 4.20
N PHE A 288 -14.58 -10.64 4.79
CA PHE A 288 -13.36 -10.61 5.60
C PHE A 288 -13.64 -9.87 6.92
N ARG A 289 -13.01 -10.30 8.02
CA ARG A 289 -13.10 -9.62 9.32
C ARG A 289 -11.77 -8.96 9.68
N ASP A 290 -11.80 -7.66 9.80
CA ASP A 290 -10.63 -6.82 10.13
C ASP A 290 -10.47 -6.61 11.66
N GLY A 291 -11.56 -6.76 12.41
CA GLY A 291 -11.55 -6.75 13.87
C GLY A 291 -11.77 -5.39 14.53
N GLY A 292 -11.72 -4.30 13.79
CA GLY A 292 -11.92 -2.94 14.31
C GLY A 292 -11.41 -1.85 13.36
N PHE A 293 -11.51 -0.60 13.81
CA PHE A 293 -10.95 0.54 13.07
C PHE A 293 -9.42 0.54 13.03
N ASP A 294 -8.77 -0.21 13.93
CA ASP A 294 -7.31 -0.37 14.01
C ASP A 294 -6.83 -1.54 13.14
N GLY A 295 -7.77 -2.28 12.54
CA GLY A 295 -7.46 -3.40 11.65
C GLY A 295 -6.63 -2.96 10.44
N PRO A 296 -5.86 -3.89 9.85
CA PRO A 296 -4.95 -3.58 8.73
C PRO A 296 -5.67 -2.96 7.54
N MET A 297 -6.85 -3.47 7.17
CA MET A 297 -7.62 -2.94 6.03
C MET A 297 -8.23 -1.57 6.34
N ALA A 298 -8.86 -1.39 7.53
CA ALA A 298 -9.44 -0.12 7.94
C ALA A 298 -8.37 0.98 8.01
N THR A 299 -7.19 0.64 8.54
CA THR A 299 -6.04 1.55 8.61
C THR A 299 -5.53 1.92 7.21
N GLN A 300 -5.34 0.93 6.34
CA GLN A 300 -4.78 1.11 5.00
C GLN A 300 -5.70 1.94 4.09
N PHE A 301 -7.01 1.74 4.22
CA PHE A 301 -8.02 2.53 3.50
C PHE A 301 -8.40 3.83 4.22
N ASN A 302 -7.77 4.12 5.37
CA ASN A 302 -8.06 5.28 6.22
C ASN A 302 -9.56 5.41 6.56
N VAL A 303 -10.16 4.31 7.01
CA VAL A 303 -11.57 4.26 7.41
C VAL A 303 -11.71 4.75 8.85
N LYS A 304 -12.51 5.81 9.05
CA LYS A 304 -12.76 6.43 10.37
C LYS A 304 -14.23 6.36 10.80
N ALA A 305 -15.11 5.91 9.90
CA ALA A 305 -16.56 5.76 10.14
C ALA A 305 -17.11 4.66 9.26
N ILE A 306 -18.22 4.05 9.63
CA ILE A 306 -18.94 3.04 8.84
C ILE A 306 -20.46 3.36 8.77
N PRO A 307 -21.15 3.00 7.67
CA PRO A 307 -20.60 2.34 6.49
C PRO A 307 -19.67 3.26 5.69
N THR A 308 -18.62 2.69 5.11
CA THR A 308 -17.78 3.35 4.12
C THR A 308 -17.55 2.41 2.96
N THR A 309 -17.83 2.87 1.75
CA THR A 309 -17.61 2.09 0.53
C THR A 309 -16.56 2.75 -0.36
N PHE A 310 -15.85 1.91 -1.12
CA PHE A 310 -14.92 2.33 -2.16
C PHE A 310 -15.28 1.64 -3.46
N SER A 311 -15.51 2.41 -4.52
CA SER A 311 -15.65 1.91 -5.88
C SER A 311 -14.31 2.07 -6.60
N ILE A 312 -13.75 0.95 -7.06
CA ILE A 312 -12.43 0.87 -7.70
C ILE A 312 -12.63 0.35 -9.12
N ASP A 313 -12.01 1.02 -10.10
CA ASP A 313 -12.11 0.61 -11.49
C ASP A 313 -11.19 -0.59 -11.84
N ALA A 314 -11.31 -1.08 -13.07
CA ALA A 314 -10.57 -2.23 -13.56
C ALA A 314 -9.03 -2.04 -13.61
N ASP A 315 -8.57 -0.80 -13.62
CA ASP A 315 -7.14 -0.45 -13.57
C ASP A 315 -6.64 -0.25 -12.12
N GLY A 316 -7.53 -0.34 -11.13
CA GLY A 316 -7.21 -0.26 -9.70
C GLY A 316 -7.23 1.15 -9.13
N PHE A 317 -7.86 2.12 -9.80
CA PHE A 317 -8.03 3.46 -9.26
C PHE A 317 -9.33 3.60 -8.46
N VAL A 318 -9.25 4.26 -7.31
CA VAL A 318 -10.42 4.63 -6.52
C VAL A 318 -11.19 5.72 -7.25
N GLN A 319 -12.37 5.38 -7.73
CA GLN A 319 -13.26 6.31 -8.45
C GLN A 319 -14.22 7.03 -7.52
N ASP A 320 -14.63 6.36 -6.43
CA ASP A 320 -15.50 6.94 -5.42
C ASP A 320 -15.19 6.38 -4.03
N ARG A 321 -15.34 7.24 -3.04
CA ARG A 321 -15.37 6.90 -1.60
C ARG A 321 -16.58 7.53 -0.97
N GLN A 322 -17.48 6.72 -0.46
CA GLN A 322 -18.71 7.15 0.15
C GLN A 322 -18.77 6.79 1.62
N VAL A 323 -19.14 7.72 2.47
CA VAL A 323 -19.33 7.53 3.91
C VAL A 323 -20.81 7.73 4.21
N GLY A 324 -21.43 6.74 4.83
CA GLY A 324 -22.87 6.73 5.08
C GLY A 324 -23.66 6.07 3.95
N ASP A 325 -24.95 6.37 3.91
CA ASP A 325 -25.90 5.82 2.95
C ASP A 325 -25.90 6.65 1.66
N GLY A 326 -25.59 6.02 0.54
CA GLY A 326 -25.52 6.69 -0.75
C GLY A 326 -25.70 5.76 -1.93
N ASP A 327 -26.08 6.31 -3.08
CA ASP A 327 -26.30 5.56 -4.31
C ASP A 327 -24.97 5.30 -5.05
N ILE A 328 -24.43 4.10 -4.83
CA ILE A 328 -23.21 3.62 -5.50
C ILE A 328 -23.51 2.89 -6.82
N GLU A 329 -24.79 2.59 -7.09
CA GLU A 329 -25.17 1.71 -8.20
C GLU A 329 -24.85 2.33 -9.56
N GLU A 330 -25.09 3.62 -9.73
CA GLU A 330 -24.82 4.32 -10.98
C GLU A 330 -23.32 4.38 -11.30
N THR A 331 -22.50 4.64 -10.27
CA THR A 331 -21.04 4.58 -10.38
C THR A 331 -20.59 3.19 -10.83
N LEU A 332 -21.08 2.14 -10.19
CA LEU A 332 -20.73 0.76 -10.54
C LEU A 332 -21.14 0.40 -11.97
N LYS A 333 -22.36 0.76 -12.41
CA LYS A 333 -22.82 0.55 -13.81
C LYS A 333 -21.85 1.16 -14.82
N LYS A 334 -21.43 2.39 -14.58
CA LYS A 334 -20.50 3.11 -15.44
C LYS A 334 -19.15 2.41 -15.50
N LEU A 335 -18.60 2.03 -14.34
CA LEU A 335 -17.30 1.36 -14.25
C LEU A 335 -17.32 -0.02 -14.91
N ILE A 336 -18.38 -0.80 -14.70
CA ILE A 336 -18.55 -2.13 -15.33
C ILE A 336 -18.62 -2.00 -16.86
N ALA A 337 -19.39 -1.05 -17.37
CA ALA A 337 -19.46 -0.81 -18.82
C ALA A 337 -18.10 -0.43 -19.42
N GLN A 338 -17.28 0.33 -18.68
CA GLN A 338 -15.92 0.67 -19.10
C GLN A 338 -14.98 -0.56 -19.09
N ALA A 339 -15.08 -1.41 -18.05
CA ALA A 339 -14.29 -2.62 -17.93
C ALA A 339 -14.59 -3.62 -19.10
N ASP A 340 -15.85 -3.79 -19.46
CA ASP A 340 -16.28 -4.65 -20.58
C ASP A 340 -15.72 -4.17 -21.90
N GLN A 341 -15.74 -2.86 -22.16
CA GLN A 341 -15.17 -2.27 -23.40
C GLN A 341 -13.67 -2.48 -23.48
N SER A 342 -12.94 -2.31 -22.37
CA SER A 342 -11.49 -2.50 -22.29
C SER A 342 -11.09 -3.97 -22.52
N SER A 343 -11.89 -4.90 -22.03
CA SER A 343 -11.68 -6.35 -22.19
C SER A 343 -11.95 -6.81 -23.64
N GLY A 344 -13.01 -6.30 -24.25
CA GLY A 344 -13.36 -6.58 -25.66
C GLY A 344 -12.32 -6.04 -26.64
N GLY A 345 -11.74 -4.86 -26.39
CA GLY A 345 -10.65 -4.27 -27.18
C GLY A 345 -9.36 -5.10 -27.13
N LYS A 346 -8.97 -5.60 -25.94
CA LYS A 346 -7.77 -6.45 -25.77
C LYS A 346 -7.89 -7.81 -26.47
N LEU A 347 -9.07 -8.40 -26.51
CA LEU A 347 -9.33 -9.66 -27.24
C LEU A 347 -9.25 -9.46 -28.75
N ALA A 348 -9.70 -8.33 -29.27
CA ALA A 348 -9.64 -8.00 -30.69
C ALA A 348 -8.19 -7.70 -31.17
N GLU A 349 -7.33 -7.17 -30.31
CA GLU A 349 -5.92 -6.88 -30.60
C GLU A 349 -5.04 -8.13 -30.52
N ALA A 350 -5.35 -9.06 -29.63
CA ALA A 350 -4.67 -10.35 -29.48
C ALA A 350 -5.03 -11.35 -30.61
N ALA A 351 -6.09 -11.08 -31.37
CA ALA A 351 -6.55 -11.91 -32.49
C ALA A 351 -6.04 -11.45 -33.86
N LYS A 352 -5.24 -10.40 -33.89
CA LYS A 352 -4.54 -9.89 -35.11
C LYS A 352 -3.05 -10.24 -35.08
#